data_eac7d5eb0849a964e6eb67b2e87a3386
#
_entry.id   eac7d5eb0849a964e6eb67b2e87a3386
#
_cell.length_a   1.000
_cell.length_b   1.000
_cell.length_c   1.000
_cell.angle_alpha   90.00
_cell.angle_beta   90.00
_cell.angle_gamma   90.00
#
_symmetry.space_group_name_H-M   'P 1'
#
loop_
_entity.id
_entity.type
_entity.pdbx_description
1 polymer ?
#
loop_
_entity_poly.entity_id
_entity_poly.type
_entity_poly.pdbx_seq_one_letter_code
_entity_poly.pdbx_strand_id
1 'polypeptide(L)'
;MTNRRQDFRDALDAHEGAFGVRLSESVERRLADYFELLGRWNERLHLVAPCPPAEFAVRHVLESLFALAHVPDGSSVADVGSGGGLPIIPCLVARQDLRATLYEASAKKAVFLREAAGALGLRDAARIVNARFEETDAPRVEVVTCRALERFAEMLPRLVEWSPPTARLLLFGGAALREAIEREGLPHTPVHIPESERRFLFVVQRGE
;
A
#
# COMPACT_ATOMS: atom_id res chain seq x y z
N MET A 1 -28.15 11.96 8.81
CA MET A 1 -27.27 10.79 8.58
C MET A 1 -26.18 11.24 7.63
N THR A 2 -24.95 11.38 8.12
CA THR A 2 -23.78 11.75 7.29
C THR A 2 -23.59 10.69 6.22
N ASN A 3 -23.46 11.12 4.97
CA ASN A 3 -23.19 10.21 3.86
C ASN A 3 -21.70 9.83 3.89
N ARG A 4 -21.36 8.72 4.51
CA ARG A 4 -19.97 8.23 4.66
C ARG A 4 -19.17 8.26 3.37
N ARG A 5 -19.81 7.96 2.24
CA ARG A 5 -19.18 8.00 0.92
C ARG A 5 -18.85 9.43 0.49
N GLN A 6 -19.74 10.37 0.78
CA GLN A 6 -19.51 11.78 0.46
C GLN A 6 -18.40 12.36 1.36
N ASP A 7 -18.46 12.12 2.67
CA ASP A 7 -17.40 12.57 3.60
C ASP A 7 -16.02 12.06 3.19
N PHE A 8 -15.93 10.82 2.68
CA PHE A 8 -14.70 10.24 2.16
C PHE A 8 -14.22 10.97 0.90
N ARG A 9 -15.10 11.24 -0.06
CA ARG A 9 -14.75 11.94 -1.31
C ARG A 9 -14.36 13.39 -1.07
N ASP A 10 -15.12 14.09 -0.24
CA ASP A 10 -14.83 15.48 0.13
C ASP A 10 -13.42 15.60 0.78
N ALA A 11 -13.03 14.62 1.58
CA ALA A 11 -11.70 14.58 2.16
C ALA A 11 -10.60 14.26 1.14
N LEU A 12 -10.85 13.39 0.15
CA LEU A 12 -9.89 13.17 -0.94
C LEU A 12 -9.62 14.47 -1.68
N ASP A 13 -10.68 15.15 -2.12
CA ASP A 13 -10.59 16.41 -2.88
C ASP A 13 -9.89 17.52 -2.08
N ALA A 14 -10.24 17.65 -0.79
CA ALA A 14 -9.66 18.68 0.07
C ALA A 14 -8.15 18.50 0.33
N HIS A 15 -7.66 17.25 0.33
CA HIS A 15 -6.30 16.93 0.79
C HIS A 15 -5.35 16.40 -0.30
N GLU A 16 -5.85 15.99 -1.48
CA GLU A 16 -5.04 15.39 -2.53
C GLU A 16 -3.82 16.22 -2.93
N GLY A 17 -3.98 17.55 -2.95
CA GLY A 17 -2.90 18.48 -3.30
C GLY A 17 -1.72 18.44 -2.32
N ALA A 18 -1.98 18.21 -1.02
CA ALA A 18 -0.92 18.10 -0.02
C ALA A 18 -0.05 16.85 -0.25
N PHE A 19 -0.62 15.79 -0.82
CA PHE A 19 0.08 14.55 -1.16
C PHE A 19 0.69 14.55 -2.58
N GLY A 20 0.59 15.68 -3.30
CA GLY A 20 1.13 15.78 -4.65
C GLY A 20 0.40 14.92 -5.68
N VAL A 21 -0.84 14.54 -5.41
CA VAL A 21 -1.69 13.77 -6.32
C VAL A 21 -2.83 14.63 -6.83
N ARG A 22 -3.39 14.23 -7.98
CA ARG A 22 -4.60 14.82 -8.53
C ARG A 22 -5.45 13.69 -9.10
N LEU A 23 -6.66 13.57 -8.58
CA LEU A 23 -7.55 12.48 -8.89
C LEU A 23 -8.58 12.90 -9.92
N SER A 24 -8.88 12.03 -10.88
CA SER A 24 -10.05 12.21 -11.74
C SER A 24 -11.30 11.69 -11.02
N GLU A 25 -12.46 12.21 -11.39
CA GLU A 25 -13.75 11.76 -10.84
C GLU A 25 -13.93 10.23 -10.92
N SER A 26 -13.42 9.61 -11.98
CA SER A 26 -13.50 8.17 -12.18
C SER A 26 -12.64 7.40 -11.17
N VAL A 27 -11.45 7.90 -10.85
CA VAL A 27 -10.54 7.34 -9.83
C VAL A 27 -11.14 7.50 -8.44
N GLU A 28 -11.62 8.70 -8.10
CA GLU A 28 -12.28 8.94 -6.81
C GLU A 28 -13.48 8.02 -6.59
N ARG A 29 -14.30 7.82 -7.61
CA ARG A 29 -15.47 6.92 -7.55
C ARG A 29 -15.04 5.49 -7.23
N ARG A 30 -14.01 4.98 -7.90
CA ARG A 30 -13.45 3.63 -7.66
C ARG A 30 -12.79 3.52 -6.29
N LEU A 31 -12.12 4.57 -5.80
CA LEU A 31 -11.57 4.61 -4.44
C LEU A 31 -12.68 4.61 -3.39
N ALA A 32 -13.80 5.28 -3.66
CA ALA A 32 -14.97 5.24 -2.79
C ALA A 32 -15.64 3.86 -2.78
N ASP A 33 -15.69 3.16 -3.92
CA ASP A 33 -16.17 1.77 -4.00
C ASP A 33 -15.26 0.83 -3.18
N TYR A 34 -13.94 1.04 -3.25
CA TYR A 34 -12.97 0.32 -2.42
C TYR A 34 -13.19 0.59 -0.92
N PHE A 35 -13.37 1.85 -0.52
CA PHE A 35 -13.65 2.23 0.87
C PHE A 35 -14.88 1.52 1.43
N GLU A 36 -15.98 1.51 0.67
CA GLU A 36 -17.22 0.82 1.07
C GLU A 36 -17.05 -0.69 1.14
N LEU A 37 -16.36 -1.29 0.16
CA LEU A 37 -16.07 -2.72 0.15
C LEU A 37 -15.24 -3.11 1.36
N LEU A 38 -14.13 -2.39 1.60
CA LEU A 38 -13.26 -2.63 2.75
C LEU A 38 -14.04 -2.49 4.07
N GLY A 39 -14.89 -1.48 4.19
CA GLY A 39 -15.73 -1.27 5.37
C GLY A 39 -16.61 -2.47 5.70
N ARG A 40 -17.27 -3.07 4.69
CA ARG A 40 -18.11 -4.27 4.89
C ARG A 40 -17.30 -5.48 5.37
N TRP A 41 -16.08 -5.65 4.87
CA TRP A 41 -15.21 -6.75 5.28
C TRP A 41 -14.52 -6.50 6.62
N ASN A 42 -14.28 -5.24 6.96
CA ASN A 42 -13.54 -4.84 8.16
C ASN A 42 -14.21 -5.28 9.45
N GLU A 43 -15.54 -5.35 9.48
CA GLU A 43 -16.33 -5.87 10.60
C GLU A 43 -15.94 -7.31 11.01
N ARG A 44 -15.42 -8.09 10.06
CA ARG A 44 -15.09 -9.51 10.25
C ARG A 44 -13.60 -9.79 10.24
N LEU A 45 -12.83 -9.02 9.46
CA LEU A 45 -11.42 -9.33 9.20
C LEU A 45 -10.44 -8.39 9.89
N HIS A 46 -10.92 -7.26 10.45
CA HIS A 46 -10.06 -6.25 11.07
C HIS A 46 -8.88 -5.85 10.18
N LEU A 47 -9.20 -5.49 8.93
CA LEU A 47 -8.23 -5.12 7.90
C LEU A 47 -7.48 -3.83 8.24
N VAL A 48 -8.21 -2.88 8.84
CA VAL A 48 -7.69 -1.60 9.33
C VAL A 48 -8.35 -1.25 10.67
N ALA A 49 -7.69 -0.43 11.47
CA ALA A 49 -8.31 0.13 12.67
C ALA A 49 -9.54 0.99 12.28
N PRO A 50 -10.64 0.92 13.03
CA PRO A 50 -11.80 1.76 12.77
C PRO A 50 -11.44 3.24 12.82
N CYS A 51 -11.83 3.99 11.80
CA CYS A 51 -11.63 5.44 11.73
C CYS A 51 -12.77 6.11 10.95
N PRO A 52 -12.95 7.45 11.11
CA PRO A 52 -13.87 8.22 10.29
C PRO A 52 -13.55 8.15 8.80
N PRO A 53 -14.54 8.34 7.90
CA PRO A 53 -14.31 8.32 6.44
C PRO A 53 -13.23 9.29 5.97
N ALA A 54 -13.20 10.50 6.49
CA ALA A 54 -12.20 11.50 6.17
C ALA A 54 -10.78 11.05 6.60
N GLU A 55 -10.65 10.47 7.78
CA GLU A 55 -9.36 9.92 8.24
C GLU A 55 -8.91 8.75 7.36
N PHE A 56 -9.83 7.89 6.92
CA PHE A 56 -9.51 6.80 6.00
C PHE A 56 -9.00 7.34 4.65
N ALA A 57 -9.64 8.38 4.11
CA ALA A 57 -9.21 9.01 2.87
C ALA A 57 -7.77 9.51 2.97
N VAL A 58 -7.44 10.23 4.03
CA VAL A 58 -6.10 10.81 4.21
C VAL A 58 -5.08 9.74 4.59
N ARG A 59 -5.29 9.03 5.71
CA ARG A 59 -4.29 8.12 6.30
C ARG A 59 -4.11 6.81 5.57
N HIS A 60 -5.07 6.38 4.78
CA HIS A 60 -4.98 5.10 4.09
C HIS A 60 -4.87 5.27 2.58
N VAL A 61 -5.72 6.13 1.98
CA VAL A 61 -5.73 6.27 0.53
C VAL A 61 -4.67 7.25 0.04
N LEU A 62 -4.68 8.51 0.50
CA LEU A 62 -3.72 9.52 0.04
C LEU A 62 -2.28 9.18 0.43
N GLU A 63 -2.04 8.63 1.63
CA GLU A 63 -0.72 8.11 1.99
C GLU A 63 -0.26 6.98 1.06
N SER A 64 -1.17 6.10 0.62
CA SER A 64 -0.83 5.06 -0.36
C SER A 64 -0.44 5.66 -1.70
N LEU A 65 -1.22 6.62 -2.18
CA LEU A 65 -0.98 7.30 -3.47
C LEU A 65 0.29 8.15 -3.46
N PHE A 66 0.69 8.67 -2.30
CA PHE A 66 1.95 9.40 -2.13
C PHE A 66 3.17 8.59 -2.57
N ALA A 67 3.14 7.27 -2.40
CA ALA A 67 4.22 6.40 -2.87
C ALA A 67 4.40 6.39 -4.38
N LEU A 68 3.38 6.76 -5.16
CA LEU A 68 3.42 6.73 -6.63
C LEU A 68 4.50 7.64 -7.22
N ALA A 69 4.89 8.71 -6.51
CA ALA A 69 6.01 9.57 -6.91
C ALA A 69 7.36 8.81 -6.98
N HIS A 70 7.44 7.64 -6.34
CA HIS A 70 8.63 6.80 -6.28
C HIS A 70 8.50 5.50 -7.08
N VAL A 71 7.39 5.31 -7.80
CA VAL A 71 7.12 4.13 -8.64
C VAL A 71 7.27 4.51 -10.11
N PRO A 72 8.27 4.00 -10.82
CA PRO A 72 8.45 4.25 -12.25
C PRO A 72 7.23 3.84 -13.08
N ASP A 73 7.11 4.42 -14.26
CA ASP A 73 6.01 4.07 -15.18
C ASP A 73 6.14 2.61 -15.66
N GLY A 74 4.99 1.95 -15.75
CA GLY A 74 4.91 0.57 -16.22
C GLY A 74 5.50 -0.48 -15.27
N SER A 75 5.86 -0.10 -14.02
CA SER A 75 6.49 -1.01 -13.08
C SER A 75 5.61 -2.20 -12.70
N SER A 76 6.26 -3.33 -12.48
CA SER A 76 5.72 -4.42 -11.68
C SER A 76 6.07 -4.24 -10.20
N VAL A 77 5.11 -4.53 -9.32
CA VAL A 77 5.21 -4.30 -7.88
C VAL A 77 4.93 -5.59 -7.13
N ALA A 78 5.73 -5.89 -6.10
CA ALA A 78 5.39 -6.89 -5.10
C ALA A 78 4.95 -6.18 -3.82
N ASP A 79 3.73 -6.44 -3.36
CA ASP A 79 3.21 -5.88 -2.11
C ASP A 79 3.17 -6.96 -1.02
N VAL A 80 3.93 -6.74 0.05
CA VAL A 80 4.15 -7.75 1.10
C VAL A 80 3.30 -7.45 2.33
N GLY A 81 2.53 -8.47 2.74
CA GLY A 81 1.59 -8.33 3.85
C GLY A 81 0.41 -7.45 3.47
N SER A 82 -0.15 -7.67 2.29
CA SER A 82 -1.14 -6.77 1.66
C SER A 82 -2.38 -6.47 2.49
N GLY A 83 -2.82 -7.39 3.35
CA GLY A 83 -3.90 -7.18 4.32
C GLY A 83 -5.19 -6.63 3.71
N GLY A 84 -5.47 -5.36 3.97
CA GLY A 84 -6.57 -4.61 3.37
C GLY A 84 -6.30 -4.13 1.93
N GLY A 85 -5.15 -4.47 1.34
CA GLY A 85 -4.77 -3.99 0.00
C GLY A 85 -4.08 -2.62 0.01
N LEU A 86 -3.56 -2.21 1.16
CA LEU A 86 -2.87 -0.93 1.34
C LEU A 86 -1.35 -1.14 1.42
N PRO A 87 -0.54 -0.49 0.60
CA PRO A 87 -0.89 0.67 -0.25
C PRO A 87 -1.37 0.31 -1.66
N ILE A 88 -1.29 -0.93 -2.11
CA ILE A 88 -1.25 -1.27 -3.53
C ILE A 88 -2.59 -1.13 -4.27
N ILE A 89 -3.74 -1.44 -3.65
CA ILE A 89 -5.04 -1.32 -4.33
C ILE A 89 -5.35 0.13 -4.73
N PRO A 90 -5.21 1.15 -3.86
CA PRO A 90 -5.34 2.55 -4.28
C PRO A 90 -4.38 2.91 -5.43
N CYS A 91 -3.13 2.45 -5.39
CA CYS A 91 -2.15 2.71 -6.45
C CYS A 91 -2.59 2.12 -7.81
N LEU A 92 -3.07 0.89 -7.83
CA LEU A 92 -3.58 0.23 -9.05
C LEU A 92 -4.86 0.89 -9.58
N VAL A 93 -5.70 1.45 -8.70
CA VAL A 93 -6.87 2.23 -9.11
C VAL A 93 -6.46 3.52 -9.80
N ALA A 94 -5.43 4.20 -9.30
CA ALA A 94 -4.95 5.48 -9.82
C ALA A 94 -4.04 5.33 -11.06
N ARG A 95 -3.26 4.24 -11.16
CA ARG A 95 -2.25 3.98 -12.19
C ARG A 95 -2.54 2.67 -12.92
N GLN A 96 -3.10 2.75 -14.13
CA GLN A 96 -3.50 1.58 -14.94
C GLN A 96 -2.31 0.85 -15.61
N ASP A 97 -1.17 1.50 -15.70
CA ASP A 97 0.06 0.95 -16.24
C ASP A 97 0.79 0.00 -15.27
N LEU A 98 0.44 0.03 -13.98
CA LEU A 98 1.05 -0.83 -12.97
C LEU A 98 0.50 -2.26 -12.99
N ARG A 99 1.34 -3.20 -12.60
CA ARG A 99 0.96 -4.58 -12.30
C ARG A 99 1.49 -4.94 -10.91
N ALA A 100 0.69 -5.64 -10.11
CA ALA A 100 1.13 -6.01 -8.77
C ALA A 100 0.88 -7.48 -8.44
N THR A 101 1.80 -8.08 -7.69
CA THR A 101 1.60 -9.33 -6.98
C THR A 101 1.47 -9.03 -5.49
N LEU A 102 0.32 -9.38 -4.92
CA LEU A 102 -0.02 -9.15 -3.53
C LEU A 102 0.21 -10.44 -2.73
N TYR A 103 1.15 -10.40 -1.79
CA TYR A 103 1.48 -11.53 -0.91
C TYR A 103 0.76 -11.37 0.42
N GLU A 104 -0.13 -12.32 0.73
CA GLU A 104 -0.94 -12.30 1.95
C GLU A 104 -1.06 -13.71 2.54
N ALA A 105 -0.56 -13.89 3.76
CA ALA A 105 -0.56 -15.19 4.43
C ALA A 105 -1.94 -15.65 4.90
N SER A 106 -2.82 -14.71 5.27
CA SER A 106 -4.18 -15.03 5.71
C SER A 106 -5.08 -15.39 4.53
N ALA A 107 -5.55 -16.63 4.48
CA ALA A 107 -6.48 -17.07 3.45
C ALA A 107 -7.77 -16.22 3.40
N LYS A 108 -8.26 -15.76 4.55
CA LYS A 108 -9.45 -14.91 4.62
C LYS A 108 -9.21 -13.53 4.00
N LYS A 109 -8.04 -12.93 4.28
CA LYS A 109 -7.65 -11.63 3.70
C LYS A 109 -7.35 -11.77 2.20
N ALA A 110 -6.75 -12.89 1.77
CA ALA A 110 -6.54 -13.18 0.35
C ALA A 110 -7.86 -13.32 -0.43
N VAL A 111 -8.94 -13.84 0.19
CA VAL A 111 -10.29 -13.83 -0.40
C VAL A 111 -10.78 -12.39 -0.58
N PHE A 112 -10.67 -11.56 0.44
CA PHE A 112 -11.02 -10.13 0.34
C PHE A 112 -10.26 -9.45 -0.81
N LEU A 113 -8.95 -9.65 -0.92
CA LEU A 113 -8.13 -9.05 -1.97
C LEU A 113 -8.60 -9.45 -3.38
N ARG A 114 -8.98 -10.74 -3.59
CA ARG A 114 -9.53 -11.21 -4.86
C ARG A 114 -10.88 -10.56 -5.17
N GLU A 115 -11.73 -10.40 -4.16
CA GLU A 115 -13.02 -9.71 -4.31
C GLU A 115 -12.81 -8.24 -4.64
N ALA A 116 -11.90 -7.55 -3.94
CA ALA A 116 -11.57 -6.15 -4.21
C ALA A 116 -11.02 -5.97 -5.63
N ALA A 117 -10.07 -6.83 -6.05
CA ALA A 117 -9.54 -6.80 -7.41
C ALA A 117 -10.65 -7.02 -8.47
N GLY A 118 -11.58 -7.93 -8.19
CA GLY A 118 -12.73 -8.18 -9.08
C GLY A 118 -13.69 -7.00 -9.16
N ALA A 119 -14.11 -6.47 -8.02
CA ALA A 119 -15.09 -5.38 -7.92
C ALA A 119 -14.56 -4.06 -8.53
N LEU A 120 -13.23 -3.83 -8.43
CA LEU A 120 -12.57 -2.63 -8.94
C LEU A 120 -12.03 -2.79 -10.37
N GLY A 121 -12.29 -3.90 -11.06
CA GLY A 121 -11.78 -4.13 -12.42
C GLY A 121 -10.25 -4.24 -12.50
N LEU A 122 -9.62 -4.80 -11.45
CA LEU A 122 -8.16 -4.92 -11.35
C LEU A 122 -7.66 -6.37 -11.55
N ARG A 123 -8.49 -7.30 -12.04
CA ARG A 123 -8.12 -8.73 -12.17
C ARG A 123 -6.86 -8.97 -12.98
N ASP A 124 -6.65 -8.18 -14.04
CA ASP A 124 -5.49 -8.28 -14.91
C ASP A 124 -4.26 -7.53 -14.36
N ALA A 125 -4.49 -6.63 -13.40
CA ALA A 125 -3.45 -5.82 -12.78
C ALA A 125 -2.97 -6.36 -11.41
N ALA A 126 -3.80 -7.16 -10.72
CA ALA A 126 -3.54 -7.64 -9.37
C ALA A 126 -3.55 -9.17 -9.29
N ARG A 127 -2.39 -9.78 -9.09
CA ARG A 127 -2.23 -11.21 -8.78
C ARG A 127 -2.15 -11.40 -7.28
N ILE A 128 -3.01 -12.23 -6.70
CA ILE A 128 -3.02 -12.51 -5.26
C ILE A 128 -2.36 -13.87 -4.99
N VAL A 129 -1.28 -13.85 -4.20
CA VAL A 129 -0.56 -15.04 -3.72
C VAL A 129 -0.88 -15.23 -2.24
N ASN A 130 -1.60 -16.32 -1.92
CA ASN A 130 -1.91 -16.65 -0.54
C ASN A 130 -0.78 -17.51 0.05
N ALA A 131 0.28 -16.86 0.45
CA ALA A 131 1.45 -17.46 1.09
C ALA A 131 2.19 -16.38 1.91
N ARG A 132 3.06 -16.81 2.80
CA ARG A 132 4.08 -15.93 3.36
C ARG A 132 5.10 -15.63 2.27
N PHE A 133 5.60 -14.40 2.19
CA PHE A 133 6.56 -14.02 1.15
C PHE A 133 7.85 -14.86 1.26
N GLU A 134 8.29 -15.17 2.48
CA GLU A 134 9.48 -15.99 2.76
C GLU A 134 9.38 -17.44 2.27
N GLU A 135 8.17 -17.91 1.98
CA GLU A 135 7.87 -19.25 1.47
C GLU A 135 7.77 -19.28 -0.06
N THR A 136 8.04 -18.15 -0.71
CA THR A 136 7.95 -18.01 -2.17
C THR A 136 9.30 -17.63 -2.77
N ASP A 137 9.49 -17.92 -4.03
CA ASP A 137 10.64 -17.42 -4.77
C ASP A 137 10.65 -15.89 -4.84
N ALA A 138 11.85 -15.31 -4.94
CA ALA A 138 12.04 -13.89 -5.17
C ALA A 138 11.26 -13.43 -6.41
N PRO A 139 10.45 -12.36 -6.31
CA PRO A 139 9.68 -11.89 -7.46
C PRO A 139 10.57 -11.19 -8.49
N ARG A 140 10.12 -11.16 -9.73
CA ARG A 140 10.74 -10.31 -10.76
C ARG A 140 9.97 -9.00 -10.85
N VAL A 141 10.38 -8.02 -10.05
CA VAL A 141 9.69 -6.73 -9.92
C VAL A 141 10.69 -5.59 -9.79
N GLU A 142 10.28 -4.40 -10.18
CA GLU A 142 11.05 -3.16 -10.02
C GLU A 142 10.85 -2.52 -8.66
N VAL A 143 9.69 -2.80 -8.00
CA VAL A 143 9.34 -2.18 -6.74
C VAL A 143 8.79 -3.23 -5.77
N VAL A 144 9.20 -3.13 -4.51
CA VAL A 144 8.59 -3.87 -3.39
C VAL A 144 7.97 -2.88 -2.44
N THR A 145 6.69 -3.03 -2.13
CA THR A 145 5.98 -2.23 -1.13
C THR A 145 5.70 -3.04 0.11
N CYS A 146 5.79 -2.41 1.27
CA CYS A 146 5.39 -3.02 2.53
C CYS A 146 4.87 -1.95 3.49
N ARG A 147 3.69 -2.21 4.06
CA ARG A 147 3.06 -1.34 5.05
C ARG A 147 2.49 -2.16 6.20
N ALA A 148 2.82 -1.76 7.44
CA ALA A 148 2.26 -2.37 8.65
C ALA A 148 2.44 -3.90 8.74
N LEU A 149 3.57 -4.43 8.27
CA LEU A 149 3.93 -5.83 8.47
C LEU A 149 4.09 -6.11 9.96
N GLU A 150 3.52 -7.21 10.41
CA GLU A 150 3.70 -7.66 11.80
C GLU A 150 5.19 -7.87 12.10
N ARG A 151 5.67 -7.32 13.23
CA ARG A 151 7.07 -7.37 13.63
C ARG A 151 8.02 -6.84 12.55
N PHE A 152 7.65 -5.74 11.90
CA PHE A 152 8.33 -5.24 10.70
C PHE A 152 9.86 -5.11 10.89
N ALA A 153 10.31 -4.55 12.00
CA ALA A 153 11.74 -4.38 12.27
C ALA A 153 12.51 -5.72 12.29
N GLU A 154 11.87 -6.78 12.75
CA GLU A 154 12.47 -8.13 12.80
C GLU A 154 12.39 -8.85 11.45
N MET A 155 11.38 -8.53 10.64
CA MET A 155 11.18 -9.13 9.33
C MET A 155 11.99 -8.43 8.22
N LEU A 156 12.51 -7.22 8.48
CA LEU A 156 13.22 -6.42 7.50
C LEU A 156 14.40 -7.16 6.83
N PRO A 157 15.29 -7.87 7.56
CA PRO A 157 16.39 -8.60 6.91
C PRO A 157 15.89 -9.65 5.91
N ARG A 158 14.82 -10.38 6.26
CA ARG A 158 14.23 -11.39 5.36
C ARG A 158 13.56 -10.75 4.15
N LEU A 159 12.88 -9.61 4.34
CA LEU A 159 12.28 -8.86 3.25
C LEU A 159 13.35 -8.37 2.27
N VAL A 160 14.47 -7.89 2.79
CA VAL A 160 15.61 -7.43 1.99
C VAL A 160 16.24 -8.59 1.22
N GLU A 161 16.46 -9.74 1.86
CA GLU A 161 17.03 -10.94 1.23
C GLU A 161 16.12 -11.48 0.12
N TRP A 162 14.81 -11.55 0.38
CA TRP A 162 13.81 -12.01 -0.59
C TRP A 162 13.62 -11.06 -1.77
N SER A 163 13.78 -9.76 -1.57
CA SER A 163 13.58 -8.76 -2.62
C SER A 163 14.69 -8.80 -3.67
N PRO A 164 14.37 -8.61 -4.98
CA PRO A 164 15.41 -8.50 -6.02
C PRO A 164 16.43 -7.42 -5.65
N PRO A 165 17.74 -7.64 -5.87
CA PRO A 165 18.78 -6.65 -5.55
C PRO A 165 18.58 -5.28 -6.19
N THR A 166 18.01 -5.28 -7.40
CA THR A 166 17.74 -4.07 -8.19
C THR A 166 16.40 -3.41 -7.85
N ALA A 167 15.54 -4.07 -7.06
CA ALA A 167 14.24 -3.52 -6.72
C ALA A 167 14.37 -2.37 -5.71
N ARG A 168 13.58 -1.32 -5.93
CA ARG A 168 13.35 -0.26 -4.96
C ARG A 168 12.36 -0.74 -3.90
N LEU A 169 12.71 -0.58 -2.62
CA LEU A 169 11.78 -0.89 -1.54
C LEU A 169 11.12 0.40 -1.05
N LEU A 170 9.80 0.40 -0.97
CA LEU A 170 8.97 1.48 -0.47
C LEU A 170 8.32 1.03 0.84
N LEU A 171 8.93 1.40 1.95
CA LEU A 171 8.59 0.91 3.27
C LEU A 171 7.92 2.01 4.11
N PHE A 172 6.67 1.77 4.52
CA PHE A 172 5.90 2.72 5.32
C PHE A 172 6.10 2.44 6.81
N GLY A 173 6.54 3.45 7.57
CA GLY A 173 6.73 3.29 9.01
C GLY A 173 7.13 4.55 9.74
N GLY A 174 7.51 4.37 10.99
CA GLY A 174 7.98 5.43 11.89
C GLY A 174 9.41 5.16 12.38
N ALA A 175 9.74 5.70 13.56
CA ALA A 175 11.09 5.66 14.15
C ALA A 175 11.65 4.24 14.26
N ALA A 176 10.88 3.27 14.73
CA ALA A 176 11.35 1.89 14.89
C ALA A 176 11.79 1.25 13.56
N LEU A 177 11.10 1.56 12.45
CA LEU A 177 11.50 1.08 11.13
C LEU A 177 12.76 1.80 10.65
N ARG A 178 12.90 3.10 10.91
CA ARG A 178 14.12 3.85 10.61
C ARG A 178 15.33 3.22 11.28
N GLU A 179 15.25 2.99 12.59
CA GLU A 179 16.32 2.34 13.37
C GLU A 179 16.69 0.95 12.83
N ALA A 180 15.69 0.19 12.37
CA ALA A 180 15.94 -1.11 11.76
C ALA A 180 16.67 -0.99 10.43
N ILE A 181 16.26 -0.05 9.55
CA ILE A 181 16.89 0.21 8.25
C ILE A 181 18.35 0.66 8.44
N GLU A 182 18.59 1.56 9.40
CA GLU A 182 19.94 2.06 9.75
C GLU A 182 20.82 0.95 10.31
N ARG A 183 20.27 0.07 11.15
CA ARG A 183 21.00 -1.10 11.71
C ARG A 183 21.44 -2.07 10.64
N GLU A 184 20.61 -2.28 9.62
CA GLU A 184 20.93 -3.11 8.46
C GLU A 184 21.87 -2.42 7.46
N GLY A 185 22.26 -1.16 7.71
CA GLY A 185 23.15 -0.39 6.83
C GLY A 185 22.56 -0.12 5.45
N LEU A 186 21.23 -0.10 5.30
CA LEU A 186 20.57 0.06 4.00
C LEU A 186 20.58 1.52 3.56
N PRO A 187 21.09 1.85 2.37
CA PRO A 187 20.96 3.17 1.79
C PRO A 187 19.49 3.54 1.60
N HIS A 188 19.05 4.63 2.19
CA HIS A 188 17.64 5.02 2.14
C HIS A 188 17.44 6.55 2.18
N THR A 189 16.32 6.99 1.64
CA THR A 189 15.84 8.36 1.75
C THR A 189 14.52 8.34 2.53
N PRO A 190 14.48 8.92 3.74
CA PRO A 190 13.23 9.08 4.47
C PRO A 190 12.44 10.25 3.88
N VAL A 191 11.23 10.00 3.40
CA VAL A 191 10.31 11.01 2.89
C VAL A 191 9.19 11.17 3.89
N HIS A 192 9.03 12.37 4.44
CA HIS A 192 7.97 12.63 5.43
C HIS A 192 6.60 12.56 4.74
N ILE A 193 5.68 11.78 5.29
CA ILE A 193 4.33 11.67 4.75
C ILE A 193 3.54 12.92 5.15
N PRO A 194 2.95 13.65 4.18
CA PRO A 194 2.14 14.84 4.46
C PRO A 194 1.07 14.59 5.51
N GLU A 195 0.71 15.64 6.24
CA GLU A 195 -0.33 15.60 7.27
C GLU A 195 -0.14 14.51 8.34
N SER A 196 1.10 14.08 8.55
CA SER A 196 1.46 13.15 9.61
C SER A 196 2.56 13.76 10.49
N GLU A 197 2.57 13.41 11.79
CA GLU A 197 3.64 13.88 12.67
C GLU A 197 4.87 12.98 12.65
N ARG A 198 4.69 11.66 12.47
CA ARG A 198 5.74 10.66 12.74
C ARG A 198 5.79 9.53 11.72
N ARG A 199 5.14 9.70 10.56
CA ARG A 199 5.13 8.67 9.52
C ARG A 199 6.00 9.07 8.35
N PHE A 200 6.73 8.07 7.85
CA PHE A 200 7.65 8.23 6.73
C PHE A 200 7.43 7.14 5.70
N LEU A 201 7.69 7.47 4.47
CA LEU A 201 7.99 6.53 3.41
C LEU A 201 9.51 6.43 3.30
N PHE A 202 10.08 5.29 3.60
CA PHE A 202 11.50 5.02 3.39
C PHE A 202 11.69 4.46 1.99
N VAL A 203 12.39 5.20 1.15
CA VAL A 203 12.78 4.77 -0.19
C VAL A 203 14.16 4.16 -0.08
N VAL A 204 14.21 2.81 -0.09
CA VAL A 204 15.46 2.06 0.00
C VAL A 204 15.90 1.66 -1.39
N GLN A 205 17.12 2.00 -1.77
CA GLN A 205 17.76 1.55 -3.01
C GLN A 205 19.01 0.77 -2.60
N ARG A 206 19.06 -0.49 -3.02
CA ARG A 206 20.27 -1.28 -2.88
C ARG A 206 21.14 -0.98 -4.11
N GLY A 207 22.40 -0.64 -3.89
CA GLY A 207 23.35 -0.42 -4.97
C GLY A 207 23.52 -1.68 -5.83
N GLU A 208 23.92 -1.48 -7.07
CA GLU A 208 24.38 -2.56 -7.96
C GLU A 208 25.55 -3.32 -7.34
#